data_15e1acf3de3fe3556c9805341bae27fa
#
_entry.id   15e1acf3de3fe3556c9805341bae27fa
#
_cell.length_a   1.000
_cell.length_b   1.000
_cell.length_c   1.000
_cell.angle_alpha   90.00
_cell.angle_beta   90.00
_cell.angle_gamma   90.00
#
_symmetry.space_group_name_H-M   'P 1'
#
loop_
_entity.id
_entity.type
_entity.pdbx_description
1 polymer ?
#
loop_
_entity_poly.entity_id
_entity_poly.type
_entity_poly.pdbx_seq_one_letter_code
_entity_poly.pdbx_strand_id
1 'polypeptide(L)'
;MFVAYFGGFKPPHKGHLAVVEEYLSMPDVLSVYVVYGNKTRMSKDRKIRLNADHTKSIWDLFISTLDDPTRVKLIETDGNTLVEAANLAWSPELAGSTITAGYGAKEPEYGSRFINVIHSLESSRGTPLATPVMVPTSSNEPSISSTMIRNALATNDTSYLEGVVPQGVCVRDYINILK
;
A
#
# COMPACT_ATOMS: atom_id res chain seq x y z
N MET A 1 -13.50 11.43 2.97
CA MET A 1 -13.18 10.31 2.04
C MET A 1 -12.17 9.37 2.70
N PHE A 2 -12.26 8.07 2.42
CA PHE A 2 -11.30 7.05 2.82
C PHE A 2 -10.57 6.52 1.58
N VAL A 3 -9.32 6.06 1.76
CA VAL A 3 -8.50 5.51 0.67
C VAL A 3 -8.14 4.07 0.99
N ALA A 4 -8.40 3.15 0.07
CA ALA A 4 -7.97 1.76 0.15
C ALA A 4 -6.75 1.55 -0.77
N TYR A 5 -5.55 1.54 -0.20
CA TYR A 5 -4.30 1.33 -0.93
C TYR A 5 -3.87 -0.13 -0.79
N PHE A 6 -3.93 -0.88 -1.86
CA PHE A 6 -3.74 -2.33 -1.82
C PHE A 6 -2.62 -2.81 -2.73
N GLY A 7 -1.90 -3.84 -2.29
CA GLY A 7 -0.79 -4.38 -3.07
C GLY A 7 0.01 -5.46 -2.36
N GLY A 8 1.06 -5.92 -3.03
CA GLY A 8 1.98 -6.91 -2.46
C GLY A 8 2.98 -6.31 -1.47
N PHE A 9 3.49 -5.12 -1.76
CA PHE A 9 4.44 -4.35 -0.93
C PHE A 9 5.61 -5.18 -0.36
N LYS A 10 6.30 -5.94 -1.20
CA LYS A 10 7.36 -6.86 -0.74
C LYS A 10 8.73 -6.57 -1.36
N PRO A 11 9.46 -5.61 -0.75
CA PRO A 11 9.07 -4.77 0.39
C PRO A 11 8.37 -3.48 -0.05
N PRO A 12 7.74 -2.73 0.88
CA PRO A 12 7.37 -1.34 0.67
C PRO A 12 8.61 -0.48 0.35
N HIS A 13 8.44 0.62 -0.36
CA HIS A 13 9.50 1.57 -0.72
C HIS A 13 8.95 3.01 -0.79
N LYS A 14 9.84 4.00 -0.97
CA LYS A 14 9.46 5.42 -0.96
C LYS A 14 8.33 5.78 -1.93
N GLY A 15 8.25 5.14 -3.10
CA GLY A 15 7.15 5.38 -4.05
C GLY A 15 5.78 4.96 -3.50
N HIS A 16 5.73 3.91 -2.68
CA HIS A 16 4.50 3.53 -1.98
C HIS A 16 4.12 4.55 -0.91
N LEU A 17 5.10 5.04 -0.12
CA LEU A 17 4.84 6.06 0.89
C LEU A 17 4.39 7.36 0.25
N ALA A 18 5.00 7.79 -0.86
CA ALA A 18 4.63 9.02 -1.57
C ALA A 18 3.14 9.03 -2.00
N VAL A 19 2.61 7.89 -2.43
CA VAL A 19 1.16 7.75 -2.72
C VAL A 19 0.32 7.98 -1.46
N VAL A 20 0.72 7.39 -0.33
CA VAL A 20 0.03 7.57 0.96
C VAL A 20 0.07 9.04 1.41
N GLU A 21 1.26 9.67 1.38
CA GLU A 21 1.46 11.07 1.76
C GLU A 21 0.62 12.02 0.90
N GLU A 22 0.57 11.78 -0.42
CA GLU A 22 -0.23 12.60 -1.32
C GLU A 22 -1.73 12.52 -0.98
N TYR A 23 -2.27 11.32 -0.71
CA TYR A 23 -3.66 11.19 -0.25
C TYR A 23 -3.87 11.87 1.11
N LEU A 24 -2.95 11.70 2.05
CA LEU A 24 -3.07 12.33 3.37
C LEU A 24 -3.01 13.87 3.30
N SER A 25 -2.39 14.45 2.26
CA SER A 25 -2.35 15.89 2.02
C SER A 25 -3.67 16.44 1.48
N MET A 26 -4.55 15.59 0.94
CA MET A 26 -5.87 16.01 0.45
C MET A 26 -6.79 16.32 1.65
N PRO A 27 -7.44 17.51 1.69
CA PRO A 27 -8.20 17.96 2.86
C PRO A 27 -9.39 17.05 3.21
N ASP A 28 -9.97 16.38 2.21
CA ASP A 28 -11.15 15.52 2.39
C ASP A 28 -10.80 14.07 2.75
N VAL A 29 -9.53 13.70 2.75
CA VAL A 29 -9.10 12.34 3.12
C VAL A 29 -9.01 12.22 4.63
N LEU A 30 -9.75 11.30 5.20
CA LEU A 30 -9.77 11.02 6.64
C LEU A 30 -8.70 10.00 7.03
N SER A 31 -8.60 8.91 6.29
CA SER A 31 -7.63 7.85 6.55
C SER A 31 -7.28 7.06 5.30
N VAL A 32 -6.09 6.46 5.31
CA VAL A 32 -5.59 5.53 4.29
C VAL A 32 -5.50 4.13 4.91
N TYR A 33 -6.18 3.16 4.31
CA TYR A 33 -6.10 1.74 4.66
C TYR A 33 -5.13 1.06 3.71
N VAL A 34 -3.99 0.63 4.22
CA VAL A 34 -2.99 -0.11 3.45
C VAL A 34 -3.29 -1.61 3.59
N VAL A 35 -3.81 -2.22 2.52
CA VAL A 35 -4.18 -3.63 2.47
C VAL A 35 -3.08 -4.43 1.80
N TYR A 36 -2.42 -5.33 2.52
CA TYR A 36 -1.29 -6.12 2.03
C TYR A 36 -1.49 -7.63 2.21
N GLY A 37 -0.95 -8.38 1.26
CA GLY A 37 -1.10 -9.84 1.26
C GLY A 37 -0.04 -10.54 2.13
N ASN A 38 -0.37 -11.72 2.66
CA ASN A 38 0.54 -12.54 3.47
C ASN A 38 1.50 -13.43 2.64
N LYS A 39 1.33 -13.50 1.30
CA LYS A 39 2.16 -14.35 0.44
C LYS A 39 3.64 -13.95 0.51
N THR A 40 4.51 -14.93 0.75
CA THR A 40 5.96 -14.75 0.72
C THR A 40 6.47 -14.46 -0.70
N ARG A 41 7.47 -13.59 -0.80
CA ARG A 41 8.23 -13.30 -2.03
C ARG A 41 9.72 -13.50 -1.78
N MET A 42 10.44 -13.97 -2.80
CA MET A 42 11.87 -14.24 -2.73
C MET A 42 12.64 -13.39 -3.72
N SER A 43 13.96 -13.15 -3.45
CA SER A 43 14.92 -12.70 -4.46
C SER A 43 15.10 -13.76 -5.54
N LYS A 44 15.70 -13.36 -6.69
CA LYS A 44 15.97 -14.27 -7.82
C LYS A 44 16.85 -15.45 -7.41
N ASP A 45 17.83 -15.22 -6.55
CA ASP A 45 18.75 -16.24 -6.01
C ASP A 45 18.21 -16.97 -4.75
N ARG A 46 16.98 -16.65 -4.33
CA ARG A 46 16.28 -17.20 -3.16
C ARG A 46 16.94 -16.94 -1.81
N LYS A 47 17.94 -16.08 -1.71
CA LYS A 47 18.61 -15.74 -0.44
C LYS A 47 17.74 -14.84 0.46
N ILE A 48 16.98 -13.93 -0.14
CA ILE A 48 16.07 -13.04 0.58
C ILE A 48 14.65 -13.56 0.45
N ARG A 49 13.99 -13.71 1.60
CA ARG A 49 12.60 -14.18 1.71
C ARG A 49 11.79 -13.19 2.54
N LEU A 50 10.84 -12.50 1.91
CA LEU A 50 9.98 -11.50 2.55
C LEU A 50 8.57 -12.02 2.71
N ASN A 51 8.06 -11.97 3.94
CA ASN A 51 6.70 -12.34 4.33
C ASN A 51 5.87 -11.10 4.74
N ALA A 52 4.73 -11.32 5.36
CA ALA A 52 3.86 -10.25 5.84
C ALA A 52 4.48 -9.45 7.00
N ASP A 53 5.21 -10.10 7.92
CA ASP A 53 5.83 -9.42 9.06
C ASP A 53 6.85 -8.38 8.62
N HIS A 54 7.68 -8.71 7.60
CA HIS A 54 8.60 -7.75 7.00
C HIS A 54 7.85 -6.56 6.37
N THR A 55 6.75 -6.84 5.66
CA THR A 55 5.91 -5.80 5.05
C THR A 55 5.33 -4.89 6.12
N LYS A 56 4.76 -5.47 7.18
CA LYS A 56 4.20 -4.72 8.31
C LYS A 56 5.27 -3.86 8.98
N SER A 57 6.41 -4.44 9.33
CA SER A 57 7.48 -3.73 10.03
C SER A 57 8.04 -2.55 9.22
N ILE A 58 8.15 -2.70 7.88
CA ILE A 58 8.54 -1.57 7.02
C ILE A 58 7.45 -0.51 6.95
N TRP A 59 6.17 -0.90 6.86
CA TRP A 59 5.08 0.08 6.91
C TRP A 59 5.03 0.81 8.27
N ASP A 60 5.21 0.10 9.39
CA ASP A 60 5.28 0.73 10.72
C ASP A 60 6.43 1.75 10.78
N LEU A 61 7.61 1.41 10.22
CA LEU A 61 8.76 2.31 10.12
C LEU A 61 8.43 3.55 9.28
N PHE A 62 7.79 3.40 8.13
CA PHE A 62 7.40 4.51 7.26
C PHE A 62 6.31 5.40 7.89
N ILE A 63 5.30 4.78 8.45
CA ILE A 63 4.18 5.47 9.11
C ILE A 63 4.69 6.32 10.29
N SER A 64 5.72 5.85 11.01
CA SER A 64 6.31 6.60 12.12
C SER A 64 6.94 7.94 11.71
N THR A 65 7.21 8.17 10.41
CA THR A 65 7.74 9.42 9.89
C THR A 65 6.68 10.43 9.46
N LEU A 66 5.40 10.02 9.43
CA LEU A 66 4.28 10.89 9.06
C LEU A 66 3.91 11.85 10.20
N ASP A 67 3.40 13.03 9.85
CA ASP A 67 2.93 14.03 10.84
C ASP A 67 1.78 13.49 11.70
N ASP A 68 0.87 12.71 11.10
CA ASP A 68 -0.21 12.02 11.82
C ASP A 68 -0.28 10.54 11.42
N PRO A 69 0.49 9.68 12.10
CA PRO A 69 0.52 8.24 11.83
C PRO A 69 -0.81 7.53 12.10
N THR A 70 -1.72 8.13 12.90
CA THR A 70 -3.01 7.52 13.25
C THR A 70 -3.98 7.44 12.07
N ARG A 71 -3.74 8.23 11.03
CA ARG A 71 -4.53 8.23 9.80
C ARG A 71 -4.20 7.09 8.83
N VAL A 72 -3.17 6.29 9.11
CA VAL A 72 -2.83 5.11 8.31
C VAL A 72 -3.13 3.83 9.08
N LYS A 73 -3.93 2.95 8.47
CA LYS A 73 -4.31 1.67 9.07
C LYS A 73 -3.80 0.53 8.20
N LEU A 74 -3.14 -0.44 8.82
CA LEU A 74 -2.59 -1.62 8.15
C LEU A 74 -3.57 -2.80 8.25
N ILE A 75 -3.87 -3.42 7.12
CA ILE A 75 -4.74 -4.60 7.03
C ILE A 75 -3.99 -5.72 6.29
N GLU A 76 -3.72 -6.80 7.01
CA GLU A 76 -3.19 -8.02 6.41
C GLU A 76 -4.32 -8.90 5.89
N THR A 77 -4.11 -9.53 4.72
CA THR A 77 -5.06 -10.51 4.18
C THR A 77 -4.33 -11.74 3.62
N ASP A 78 -4.92 -12.90 3.79
CA ASP A 78 -4.52 -14.16 3.14
C ASP A 78 -5.15 -14.30 1.74
N GLY A 79 -6.16 -13.49 1.44
CA GLY A 79 -6.90 -13.46 0.20
C GLY A 79 -6.33 -12.54 -0.89
N ASN A 80 -7.21 -12.07 -1.74
CA ASN A 80 -6.90 -11.08 -2.77
C ASN A 80 -6.98 -9.66 -2.17
N THR A 81 -5.89 -8.94 -2.19
CA THR A 81 -5.80 -7.59 -1.60
C THR A 81 -6.79 -6.59 -2.21
N LEU A 82 -7.11 -6.71 -3.50
CA LEU A 82 -8.11 -5.87 -4.16
C LEU A 82 -9.53 -6.18 -3.63
N VAL A 83 -9.87 -7.47 -3.45
CA VAL A 83 -11.18 -7.88 -2.91
C VAL A 83 -11.30 -7.44 -1.45
N GLU A 84 -10.23 -7.60 -0.66
CA GLU A 84 -10.23 -7.15 0.73
C GLU A 84 -10.37 -5.63 0.85
N ALA A 85 -9.66 -4.89 0.00
CA ALA A 85 -9.80 -3.43 -0.08
C ALA A 85 -11.24 -3.02 -0.47
N ALA A 86 -11.85 -3.71 -1.45
CA ALA A 86 -13.23 -3.46 -1.85
C ALA A 86 -14.25 -3.76 -0.73
N ASN A 87 -13.98 -4.77 0.10
CA ASN A 87 -14.83 -5.13 1.25
C ASN A 87 -14.97 -3.98 2.26
N LEU A 88 -14.01 -3.07 2.32
CA LEU A 88 -14.10 -1.87 3.18
C LEU A 88 -15.33 -1.00 2.86
N ALA A 89 -15.85 -1.06 1.63
CA ALA A 89 -17.05 -0.31 1.27
C ALA A 89 -18.31 -0.72 2.09
N TRP A 90 -18.31 -1.91 2.69
CA TRP A 90 -19.36 -2.38 3.59
C TRP A 90 -19.00 -2.26 5.08
N SER A 91 -17.87 -1.63 5.41
CA SER A 91 -17.49 -1.39 6.81
C SER A 91 -18.43 -0.35 7.45
N PRO A 92 -19.05 -0.65 8.62
CA PRO A 92 -19.86 0.33 9.33
C PRO A 92 -19.10 1.62 9.68
N GLU A 93 -17.79 1.53 9.85
CA GLU A 93 -16.89 2.66 10.12
C GLU A 93 -16.88 3.68 8.97
N LEU A 94 -17.12 3.23 7.73
CA LEU A 94 -17.12 4.05 6.53
C LEU A 94 -18.51 4.47 6.06
N ALA A 95 -19.57 4.12 6.80
CA ALA A 95 -20.94 4.40 6.42
C ALA A 95 -21.19 5.90 6.14
N GLY A 96 -21.85 6.19 5.03
CA GLY A 96 -22.18 7.56 4.61
C GLY A 96 -20.99 8.36 4.06
N SER A 97 -19.80 7.76 3.93
CA SER A 97 -18.60 8.38 3.38
C SER A 97 -18.35 7.97 1.93
N THR A 98 -17.30 8.50 1.33
CA THR A 98 -16.76 8.02 0.05
C THR A 98 -15.49 7.21 0.28
N ILE A 99 -15.26 6.23 -0.61
CA ILE A 99 -14.03 5.40 -0.64
C ILE A 99 -13.44 5.37 -2.04
N THR A 100 -12.11 5.49 -2.15
CA THR A 100 -11.36 5.37 -3.41
C THR A 100 -10.27 4.32 -3.29
N ALA A 101 -9.85 3.74 -4.41
CA ALA A 101 -8.59 3.00 -4.46
C ALA A 101 -7.41 3.97 -4.34
N GLY A 102 -6.36 3.56 -3.64
CA GLY A 102 -5.07 4.23 -3.67
C GLY A 102 -4.26 3.79 -4.89
N TYR A 103 -3.88 4.71 -5.77
CA TYR A 103 -3.04 4.43 -6.93
C TYR A 103 -2.34 5.68 -7.45
N GLY A 104 -1.16 5.48 -8.06
CA GLY A 104 -0.41 6.55 -8.71
C GLY A 104 -0.94 6.86 -10.11
N ALA A 105 -0.53 8.00 -10.68
CA ALA A 105 -0.94 8.44 -12.01
C ALA A 105 -0.60 7.45 -13.15
N LYS A 106 0.38 6.56 -12.93
CA LYS A 106 0.80 5.54 -13.92
C LYS A 106 -0.08 4.28 -13.93
N GLU A 107 -0.99 4.13 -12.99
CA GLU A 107 -1.79 2.93 -12.77
C GLU A 107 -3.30 3.22 -12.72
N PRO A 108 -3.86 3.96 -13.70
CA PRO A 108 -5.27 4.41 -13.66
C PRO A 108 -6.25 3.24 -13.65
N GLU A 109 -5.84 2.07 -14.14
CA GLU A 109 -6.67 0.86 -14.15
C GLU A 109 -6.99 0.33 -12.74
N TYR A 110 -6.19 0.67 -11.72
CA TYR A 110 -6.48 0.25 -10.34
C TYR A 110 -7.79 0.84 -9.83
N GLY A 111 -8.08 2.10 -10.16
CA GLY A 111 -9.34 2.74 -9.77
C GLY A 111 -10.56 2.05 -10.38
N SER A 112 -10.55 1.81 -11.70
CA SER A 112 -11.65 1.14 -12.38
C SER A 112 -11.81 -0.32 -11.94
N ARG A 113 -10.71 -1.06 -11.74
CA ARG A 113 -10.75 -2.44 -11.21
C ARG A 113 -11.36 -2.50 -9.82
N PHE A 114 -11.04 -1.54 -8.95
CA PHE A 114 -11.59 -1.46 -7.60
C PHE A 114 -13.12 -1.25 -7.64
N ILE A 115 -13.60 -0.30 -8.42
CA ILE A 115 -15.04 -0.04 -8.59
C ILE A 115 -15.76 -1.27 -9.17
N ASN A 116 -15.19 -1.91 -10.19
CA ASN A 116 -15.77 -3.09 -10.79
C ASN A 116 -15.89 -4.25 -9.79
N VAL A 117 -14.92 -4.42 -8.89
CA VAL A 117 -15.00 -5.44 -7.83
C VAL A 117 -16.11 -5.09 -6.84
N ILE A 118 -16.26 -3.83 -6.43
CA ILE A 118 -17.38 -3.41 -5.55
C ILE A 118 -18.70 -3.75 -6.22
N HIS A 119 -18.94 -3.34 -7.46
CA HIS A 119 -20.17 -3.64 -8.19
C HIS A 119 -20.44 -5.16 -8.30
N SER A 120 -19.39 -5.97 -8.51
CA SER A 120 -19.56 -7.43 -8.57
C SER A 120 -19.97 -8.04 -7.23
N LEU A 121 -19.59 -7.42 -6.12
CA LEU A 121 -19.93 -7.88 -4.77
C LEU A 121 -21.33 -7.41 -4.30
N GLU A 122 -21.92 -6.39 -4.92
CA GLU A 122 -23.24 -5.86 -4.55
C GLU A 122 -24.34 -6.93 -4.64
N SER A 123 -24.25 -7.85 -5.63
CA SER A 123 -25.23 -8.92 -5.80
C SER A 123 -25.28 -9.88 -4.61
N SER A 124 -24.18 -10.05 -3.89
CA SER A 124 -24.07 -10.95 -2.73
C SER A 124 -24.10 -10.23 -1.38
N ARG A 125 -23.70 -8.95 -1.33
CA ARG A 125 -23.55 -8.17 -0.10
C ARG A 125 -24.57 -7.04 0.07
N GLY A 126 -25.36 -6.75 -0.99
CA GLY A 126 -26.24 -5.58 -1.02
C GLY A 126 -25.48 -4.28 -1.27
N THR A 127 -26.18 -3.14 -1.14
CA THR A 127 -25.61 -1.81 -1.39
C THR A 127 -24.47 -1.51 -0.42
N PRO A 128 -23.31 -1.01 -0.91
CA PRO A 128 -22.20 -0.62 -0.05
C PRO A 128 -22.59 0.56 0.86
N LEU A 129 -22.01 0.60 2.06
CA LEU A 129 -22.22 1.67 3.04
C LEU A 129 -21.42 2.92 2.70
N ALA A 130 -20.27 2.77 2.02
CA ALA A 130 -19.48 3.87 1.49
C ALA A 130 -19.62 3.94 -0.03
N THR A 131 -19.75 5.15 -0.59
CA THR A 131 -19.86 5.36 -2.04
C THR A 131 -18.49 5.26 -2.69
N PRO A 132 -18.27 4.36 -3.67
CA PRO A 132 -17.01 4.26 -4.38
C PRO A 132 -16.83 5.43 -5.35
N VAL A 133 -15.63 6.01 -5.37
CA VAL A 133 -15.24 7.12 -6.25
C VAL A 133 -13.86 6.86 -6.86
N MET A 134 -13.49 7.59 -7.90
CA MET A 134 -12.15 7.52 -8.50
C MET A 134 -11.42 8.83 -8.23
N VAL A 135 -10.37 8.79 -7.42
CA VAL A 135 -9.52 9.93 -7.10
C VAL A 135 -8.06 9.51 -7.24
N PRO A 136 -7.42 9.74 -8.40
CA PRO A 136 -6.02 9.39 -8.62
C PRO A 136 -5.09 10.37 -7.89
N THR A 137 -3.86 9.91 -7.58
CA THR A 137 -2.77 10.81 -7.22
C THR A 137 -2.02 11.29 -8.47
N SER A 138 -1.27 12.38 -8.32
CA SER A 138 -0.35 12.88 -9.34
C SER A 138 1.04 12.24 -9.26
N SER A 139 1.28 11.41 -8.25
CA SER A 139 2.57 10.80 -7.97
C SER A 139 3.17 10.10 -9.20
N ASN A 140 4.30 10.64 -9.66
CA ASN A 140 5.09 10.15 -10.79
C ASN A 140 6.44 9.58 -10.35
N GLU A 141 6.54 9.07 -9.12
CA GLU A 141 7.77 8.46 -8.64
C GLU A 141 8.36 7.50 -9.69
N PRO A 142 9.70 7.49 -9.88
CA PRO A 142 10.35 6.56 -10.79
C PRO A 142 9.93 5.13 -10.42
N SER A 143 9.76 4.27 -11.42
CA SER A 143 9.30 2.90 -11.22
C SER A 143 10.31 2.10 -10.37
N ILE A 144 10.16 2.18 -9.06
CA ILE A 144 10.91 1.36 -8.12
C ILE A 144 10.27 -0.03 -8.12
N SER A 145 11.07 -1.06 -8.35
CA SER A 145 10.59 -2.43 -8.34
C SER A 145 10.95 -3.13 -7.04
N SER A 146 9.94 -3.63 -6.32
CA SER A 146 10.17 -4.49 -5.14
C SER A 146 11.04 -5.72 -5.46
N THR A 147 11.02 -6.21 -6.72
CA THR A 147 11.91 -7.28 -7.17
C THR A 147 13.37 -6.84 -7.21
N MET A 148 13.65 -5.64 -7.72
CA MET A 148 15.00 -5.07 -7.71
C MET A 148 15.51 -4.85 -6.29
N ILE A 149 14.66 -4.40 -5.38
CA ILE A 149 15.02 -4.24 -3.96
C ILE A 149 15.42 -5.58 -3.35
N ARG A 150 14.65 -6.65 -3.57
CA ARG A 150 15.02 -7.98 -3.07
C ARG A 150 16.36 -8.47 -3.63
N ASN A 151 16.65 -8.19 -4.89
CA ASN A 151 17.93 -8.55 -5.50
C ASN A 151 19.10 -7.70 -4.94
N ALA A 152 18.88 -6.40 -4.72
CA ALA A 152 19.85 -5.50 -4.08
C ALA A 152 20.19 -5.94 -2.65
N LEU A 153 19.17 -6.37 -1.88
CA LEU A 153 19.38 -6.97 -0.55
C LEU A 153 20.24 -8.24 -0.61
N ALA A 154 19.99 -9.10 -1.59
CA ALA A 154 20.73 -10.35 -1.78
C ALA A 154 22.20 -10.12 -2.17
N THR A 155 22.50 -9.03 -2.87
CA THR A 155 23.85 -8.65 -3.34
C THR A 155 24.53 -7.61 -2.44
N ASN A 156 23.86 -7.13 -1.37
CA ASN A 156 24.31 -6.04 -0.50
C ASN A 156 24.58 -4.72 -1.26
N ASP A 157 23.78 -4.42 -2.28
CA ASP A 157 23.85 -3.15 -3.02
C ASP A 157 23.22 -2.03 -2.20
N THR A 158 23.98 -1.48 -1.25
CA THR A 158 23.54 -0.42 -0.35
C THR A 158 23.24 0.88 -1.09
N SER A 159 23.95 1.17 -2.18
CA SER A 159 23.72 2.39 -2.97
C SER A 159 22.32 2.41 -3.60
N TYR A 160 21.88 1.27 -4.15
CA TYR A 160 20.51 1.15 -4.65
C TYR A 160 19.48 1.24 -3.52
N LEU A 161 19.77 0.60 -2.37
CA LEU A 161 18.85 0.60 -1.22
C LEU A 161 18.67 2.00 -0.62
N GLU A 162 19.71 2.82 -0.57
CA GLU A 162 19.61 4.24 -0.17
C GLU A 162 18.64 5.03 -1.07
N GLY A 163 18.64 4.74 -2.37
CA GLY A 163 17.78 5.40 -3.34
C GLY A 163 16.29 5.03 -3.26
N VAL A 164 15.92 3.95 -2.54
CA VAL A 164 14.53 3.46 -2.48
C VAL A 164 13.85 3.66 -1.12
N VAL A 165 14.61 4.06 -0.11
CA VAL A 165 14.10 4.36 1.23
C VAL A 165 13.59 5.80 1.29
N PRO A 166 12.46 6.09 1.96
CA PRO A 166 11.96 7.45 2.13
C PRO A 166 12.96 8.35 2.89
N GLN A 167 12.88 9.65 2.62
CA GLN A 167 13.60 10.64 3.41
C GLN A 167 13.16 10.56 4.89
N GLY A 168 14.10 10.66 5.82
CA GLY A 168 13.82 10.55 7.25
C GLY A 168 13.85 9.13 7.80
N VAL A 169 13.89 8.11 6.94
CA VAL A 169 14.06 6.70 7.35
C VAL A 169 15.53 6.29 7.27
N CYS A 170 16.03 5.69 8.36
CA CYS A 170 17.39 5.14 8.38
C CYS A 170 17.47 3.88 7.47
N VAL A 171 18.34 3.93 6.46
CA VAL A 171 18.56 2.80 5.53
C VAL A 171 19.00 1.54 6.26
N ARG A 172 19.80 1.67 7.32
CA ARG A 172 20.24 0.52 8.14
C ARG A 172 19.05 -0.18 8.80
N ASP A 173 18.09 0.59 9.33
CA ASP A 173 16.90 0.01 9.98
C ASP A 173 16.03 -0.71 8.96
N TYR A 174 15.85 -0.11 7.78
CA TYR A 174 15.16 -0.74 6.65
C TYR A 174 15.82 -2.07 6.26
N ILE A 175 17.14 -2.10 6.11
CA ILE A 175 17.90 -3.31 5.76
C ILE A 175 17.80 -4.37 6.88
N ASN A 176 17.91 -3.97 8.15
CA ASN A 176 17.85 -4.89 9.28
C ASN A 176 16.49 -5.58 9.41
N ILE A 177 15.41 -4.89 9.09
CA ILE A 177 14.07 -5.50 9.07
C ILE A 177 13.96 -6.56 7.97
N LEU A 178 14.64 -6.38 6.82
CA LEU A 178 14.47 -7.22 5.64
C LEU A 178 15.49 -8.39 5.55
N LYS A 179 16.44 -8.49 6.48
CA LYS A 179 17.43 -9.57 6.57
C LYS A 179 17.17 -10.51 7.74
#